data_75259d5115ece91c5f7d9f61a9733f67
#
_entry.id   75259d5115ece91c5f7d9f61a9733f67
#
_cell.length_a   1.000
_cell.length_b   1.000
_cell.length_c   1.000
_cell.angle_alpha   90.00
_cell.angle_beta   90.00
_cell.angle_gamma   90.00
#
_symmetry.space_group_name_H-M   'P 1'
#
loop_
_entity.id
_entity.type
_entity.pdbx_description
1 polymer ?
#
loop_
_entity_poly.entity_id
_entity_poly.type
_entity_poly.pdbx_seq_one_letter_code
_entity_poly.pdbx_strand_id
1 'polypeptide(L)'
;MARNSAKFAVLALFFLCVACAAEPIRIDSSSDASAEASWKRMLAQSNNQTKKKLLGALIQLNFVGVNSAYEVVSNPEAQNLSILRIKDKVAGLTADQIVELANRTSTVKVEVHGR
;
A
#
# COMPACT_ATOMS: atom_id res chain seq x y z
N MET A 1 -37.36 32.79 6.76
CA MET A 1 -37.25 31.33 7.00
C MET A 1 -36.45 30.58 5.94
N ALA A 2 -36.60 30.95 4.65
CA ALA A 2 -35.81 30.34 3.58
C ALA A 2 -34.30 30.54 3.72
N ARG A 3 -33.85 31.58 4.38
CA ARG A 3 -32.42 31.87 4.58
C ARG A 3 -31.71 30.81 5.42
N ASN A 4 -32.39 30.22 6.39
CA ASN A 4 -31.79 29.24 7.29
C ASN A 4 -31.51 27.91 6.56
N SER A 5 -32.41 27.52 5.65
CA SER A 5 -32.24 26.31 4.84
C SER A 5 -31.02 26.40 3.92
N ALA A 6 -30.77 27.58 3.32
CA ALA A 6 -29.63 27.80 2.44
C ALA A 6 -28.30 27.68 3.22
N LYS A 7 -28.24 28.19 4.44
CA LYS A 7 -27.04 28.09 5.29
C LYS A 7 -26.71 26.66 5.67
N PHE A 8 -27.70 25.86 5.96
CA PHE A 8 -27.52 24.44 6.27
C PHE A 8 -27.00 23.66 5.06
N ALA A 9 -27.52 23.94 3.88
CA ALA A 9 -27.06 23.28 2.66
C ALA A 9 -25.58 23.55 2.37
N VAL A 10 -25.14 24.80 2.55
CA VAL A 10 -23.73 25.17 2.35
C VAL A 10 -22.82 24.48 3.35
N LEU A 11 -23.25 24.37 4.60
CA LEU A 11 -22.47 23.71 5.64
C LEU A 11 -22.32 22.20 5.34
N ALA A 12 -23.38 21.54 4.88
CA ALA A 12 -23.34 20.13 4.53
C ALA A 12 -22.39 19.87 3.36
N LEU A 13 -22.38 20.74 2.37
CA LEU A 13 -21.46 20.62 1.23
C LEU A 13 -19.99 20.74 1.65
N PHE A 14 -19.69 21.67 2.53
CA PHE A 14 -18.36 21.84 3.08
C PHE A 14 -17.87 20.60 3.83
N PHE A 15 -18.74 20.01 4.60
CA PHE A 15 -18.44 18.78 5.36
C PHE A 15 -18.10 17.61 4.44
N LEU A 16 -18.81 17.45 3.33
CA LEU A 16 -18.55 16.43 2.32
C LEU A 16 -17.16 16.60 1.68
N CYS A 17 -16.72 17.83 1.42
CA CYS A 17 -15.40 18.10 0.85
C CYS A 17 -14.27 17.66 1.81
N VAL A 18 -14.45 17.88 3.10
CA VAL A 18 -13.47 17.45 4.13
C VAL A 18 -13.38 15.93 4.19
N ALA A 19 -14.49 15.22 4.09
CA ALA A 19 -14.53 13.76 4.07
C ALA A 19 -13.82 13.18 2.84
N CYS A 20 -13.99 13.78 1.67
CA CYS A 20 -13.32 13.36 0.43
C CYS A 20 -11.80 13.51 0.52
N ALA A 21 -11.28 14.52 1.25
CA ALA A 21 -9.86 14.77 1.40
C ALA A 21 -9.13 13.73 2.27
N ALA A 22 -9.86 12.86 2.95
CA ALA A 22 -9.32 11.89 3.90
C ALA A 22 -9.16 10.48 3.32
N GLU A 23 -9.35 10.27 2.01
CA GLU A 23 -9.22 8.95 1.41
C GLU A 23 -7.76 8.49 1.38
N PRO A 24 -7.50 7.22 1.78
CA PRO A 24 -6.15 6.67 1.75
C PRO A 24 -5.70 6.37 0.32
N ILE A 25 -4.38 6.39 0.12
CA ILE A 25 -3.79 5.99 -1.16
C ILE A 25 -3.96 4.49 -1.35
N ARG A 26 -4.31 4.10 -2.57
CA ARG A 26 -4.42 2.70 -2.99
C ARG A 26 -3.47 2.42 -4.14
N ILE A 27 -3.01 1.19 -4.24
CA ILE A 27 -2.16 0.79 -5.37
C ILE A 27 -3.01 0.75 -6.64
N ASP A 28 -2.55 1.46 -7.66
CA ASP A 28 -3.16 1.48 -8.98
C ASP A 28 -2.37 0.57 -9.91
N SER A 29 -2.87 -0.66 -10.12
CA SER A 29 -2.20 -1.68 -10.92
C SER A 29 -2.68 -1.70 -12.37
N SER A 30 -3.28 -0.61 -12.85
CA SER A 30 -3.72 -0.49 -14.25
C SER A 30 -2.55 -0.50 -15.25
N SER A 31 -1.36 -0.09 -14.80
CA SER A 31 -0.12 -0.18 -15.58
C SER A 31 1.07 -0.29 -14.61
N ASP A 32 2.23 -0.68 -15.15
CA ASP A 32 3.46 -0.73 -14.35
C ASP A 32 3.82 0.66 -13.81
N ALA A 33 3.72 1.68 -14.64
CA ALA A 33 4.00 3.06 -14.24
C ALA A 33 3.07 3.53 -13.13
N SER A 34 1.77 3.20 -13.21
CA SER A 34 0.78 3.55 -12.19
C SER A 34 1.04 2.82 -10.88
N ALA A 35 1.42 1.55 -10.95
CA ALA A 35 1.74 0.76 -9.77
C ALA A 35 2.95 1.35 -9.02
N GLU A 36 4.01 1.67 -9.75
CA GLU A 36 5.19 2.31 -9.15
C GLU A 36 4.87 3.69 -8.57
N ALA A 37 4.13 4.51 -9.32
CA ALA A 37 3.80 5.86 -8.88
C ALA A 37 2.94 5.85 -7.61
N SER A 38 1.93 4.98 -7.55
CA SER A 38 1.06 4.87 -6.37
C SER A 38 1.82 4.30 -5.16
N TRP A 39 2.71 3.33 -5.38
CA TRP A 39 3.58 2.80 -4.34
C TRP A 39 4.50 3.88 -3.74
N LYS A 40 5.15 4.66 -4.61
CA LYS A 40 6.03 5.76 -4.16
C LYS A 40 5.26 6.81 -3.36
N ARG A 41 4.06 7.17 -3.81
CA ARG A 41 3.21 8.11 -3.06
C ARG A 41 2.80 7.55 -1.71
N MET A 42 2.45 6.28 -1.66
CA MET A 42 2.07 5.59 -0.42
C MET A 42 3.23 5.63 0.59
N LEU A 43 4.44 5.32 0.15
CA LEU A 43 5.62 5.39 1.00
C LEU A 43 5.90 6.82 1.46
N ALA A 44 5.83 7.80 0.55
CA ALA A 44 6.13 9.20 0.85
C ALA A 44 5.16 9.79 1.88
N GLN A 45 3.89 9.36 1.87
CA GLN A 45 2.87 9.87 2.77
C GLN A 45 2.74 9.08 4.07
N SER A 46 3.44 7.96 4.19
CA SER A 46 3.44 7.15 5.39
C SER A 46 4.45 7.68 6.40
N ASN A 47 4.11 7.53 7.70
CA ASN A 47 5.08 7.79 8.76
C ASN A 47 6.17 6.72 8.74
N ASN A 48 7.24 6.91 9.52
CA ASN A 48 8.39 6.01 9.53
C ASN A 48 8.02 4.59 9.91
N GLN A 49 7.12 4.42 10.87
CA GLN A 49 6.69 3.10 11.32
C GLN A 49 5.91 2.35 10.23
N THR A 50 4.96 3.02 9.60
CA THR A 50 4.18 2.44 8.49
C THR A 50 5.08 2.13 7.29
N LYS A 51 6.02 3.03 6.99
CA LYS A 51 6.98 2.83 5.90
C LYS A 51 7.79 1.54 6.10
N LYS A 52 8.28 1.28 7.31
CA LYS A 52 9.01 0.05 7.63
C LYS A 52 8.14 -1.18 7.45
N LYS A 53 6.88 -1.12 7.89
CA LYS A 53 5.93 -2.21 7.71
C LYS A 53 5.65 -2.48 6.24
N LEU A 54 5.51 -1.44 5.43
CA LEU A 54 5.30 -1.57 3.99
C LEU A 54 6.51 -2.19 3.29
N LEU A 55 7.71 -1.77 3.64
CA LEU A 55 8.93 -2.35 3.08
C LEU A 55 9.07 -3.82 3.47
N GLY A 56 8.77 -4.16 4.72
CA GLY A 56 8.73 -5.55 5.17
C GLY A 56 7.68 -6.37 4.42
N ALA A 57 6.50 -5.80 4.22
CA ALA A 57 5.43 -6.45 3.46
C ALA A 57 5.84 -6.69 2.00
N LEU A 58 6.53 -5.73 1.38
CA LEU A 58 7.05 -5.87 0.03
C LEU A 58 7.97 -7.09 -0.09
N ILE A 59 8.87 -7.24 0.87
CA ILE A 59 9.79 -8.37 0.92
C ILE A 59 9.02 -9.68 1.09
N GLN A 60 8.12 -9.73 2.07
CA GLN A 60 7.34 -10.94 2.36
C GLN A 60 6.52 -11.39 1.15
N LEU A 61 5.83 -10.46 0.50
CA LEU A 61 4.98 -10.77 -0.66
C LEU A 61 5.80 -11.20 -1.87
N ASN A 62 7.01 -10.67 -2.03
CA ASN A 62 7.90 -11.10 -3.10
C ASN A 62 8.44 -12.52 -2.88
N PHE A 63 8.49 -12.97 -1.63
CA PHE A 63 8.96 -14.31 -1.28
C PHE A 63 7.86 -15.35 -1.13
N VAL A 64 6.62 -15.01 -1.39
CA VAL A 64 5.52 -15.99 -1.39
C VAL A 64 5.82 -17.06 -2.44
N GLY A 65 5.84 -18.31 -2.01
CA GLY A 65 6.16 -19.45 -2.88
C GLY A 65 7.64 -19.80 -2.94
N VAL A 66 8.52 -19.01 -2.30
CA VAL A 66 9.94 -19.32 -2.20
C VAL A 66 10.17 -20.18 -0.94
N ASN A 67 10.77 -21.35 -1.10
CA ASN A 67 10.90 -22.33 -0.03
C ASN A 67 12.26 -22.32 0.67
N SER A 68 13.28 -21.70 0.06
CA SER A 68 14.62 -21.71 0.65
C SER A 68 15.44 -20.51 0.15
N ALA A 69 16.50 -20.21 0.91
CA ALA A 69 17.49 -19.22 0.52
C ALA A 69 18.22 -19.63 -0.79
N TYR A 70 18.36 -20.92 -1.01
CA TYR A 70 18.96 -21.44 -2.25
C TYR A 70 18.14 -21.06 -3.47
N GLU A 71 16.82 -21.13 -3.39
CA GLU A 71 15.92 -20.70 -4.47
C GLU A 71 16.11 -19.24 -4.80
N VAL A 72 16.29 -18.38 -3.79
CA VAL A 72 16.51 -16.94 -3.99
C VAL A 72 17.84 -16.71 -4.73
N VAL A 73 18.89 -17.41 -4.33
CA VAL A 73 20.20 -17.24 -4.93
C VAL A 73 20.24 -17.77 -6.37
N SER A 74 19.56 -18.88 -6.64
CA SER A 74 19.58 -19.52 -7.96
C SER A 74 18.57 -18.95 -8.96
N ASN A 75 17.58 -18.18 -8.50
CA ASN A 75 16.55 -17.60 -9.36
C ASN A 75 16.69 -16.07 -9.42
N PRO A 76 17.17 -15.52 -10.56
CA PRO A 76 17.33 -14.06 -10.68
C PRO A 76 16.06 -13.26 -10.44
N GLU A 77 14.89 -13.81 -10.78
CA GLU A 77 13.61 -13.14 -10.56
C GLU A 77 13.31 -13.00 -9.07
N ALA A 78 13.66 -13.98 -8.26
CA ALA A 78 13.45 -13.93 -6.82
C ALA A 78 14.33 -12.87 -6.15
N GLN A 79 15.42 -12.46 -6.79
CA GLN A 79 16.31 -11.41 -6.27
C GLN A 79 15.81 -10.00 -6.55
N ASN A 80 14.87 -9.86 -7.48
CA ASN A 80 14.36 -8.57 -7.90
C ASN A 80 13.10 -8.20 -7.11
N LEU A 81 13.28 -7.67 -5.92
CA LEU A 81 12.20 -7.28 -5.03
C LEU A 81 11.59 -5.96 -5.51
N SER A 82 10.39 -6.03 -6.07
CA SER A 82 9.72 -4.83 -6.56
C SER A 82 8.21 -4.92 -6.42
N ILE A 83 7.58 -3.75 -6.41
CA ILE A 83 6.11 -3.67 -6.39
C ILE A 83 5.52 -4.26 -7.69
N LEU A 84 6.26 -4.22 -8.79
CA LEU A 84 5.79 -4.72 -10.08
C LEU A 84 5.56 -6.24 -10.07
N ARG A 85 6.38 -6.97 -9.32
CA ARG A 85 6.19 -8.43 -9.20
C ARG A 85 4.91 -8.82 -8.47
N ILE A 86 4.43 -7.94 -7.59
CA ILE A 86 3.28 -8.22 -6.74
C ILE A 86 2.10 -7.32 -7.04
N LYS A 87 2.16 -6.51 -8.10
CA LYS A 87 1.12 -5.51 -8.39
C LYS A 87 -0.28 -6.09 -8.46
N ASP A 88 -0.42 -7.30 -8.99
CA ASP A 88 -1.72 -7.96 -9.09
C ASP A 88 -2.25 -8.40 -7.72
N LYS A 89 -1.35 -8.75 -6.81
CA LYS A 89 -1.72 -9.17 -5.45
C LYS A 89 -2.18 -7.99 -4.60
N VAL A 90 -1.62 -6.80 -4.85
CA VAL A 90 -1.89 -5.61 -4.04
C VAL A 90 -2.77 -4.59 -4.75
N ALA A 91 -3.34 -4.93 -5.90
CA ALA A 91 -4.19 -4.04 -6.68
C ALA A 91 -5.35 -3.49 -5.82
N GLY A 92 -5.48 -2.18 -5.77
CA GLY A 92 -6.55 -1.50 -5.02
C GLY A 92 -6.39 -1.51 -3.50
N LEU A 93 -5.29 -2.02 -2.97
CA LEU A 93 -5.10 -2.11 -1.53
C LEU A 93 -4.47 -0.83 -0.95
N THR A 94 -4.88 -0.49 0.27
CA THR A 94 -4.26 0.56 1.08
C THR A 94 -3.01 0.02 1.77
N ALA A 95 -2.24 0.90 2.41
CA ALA A 95 -1.04 0.51 3.16
C ALA A 95 -1.36 -0.54 4.23
N ASP A 96 -2.40 -0.31 5.03
CA ASP A 96 -2.78 -1.25 6.08
C ASP A 96 -3.20 -2.61 5.52
N GLN A 97 -3.90 -2.60 4.39
CA GLN A 97 -4.35 -3.83 3.74
C GLN A 97 -3.18 -4.63 3.17
N ILE A 98 -2.16 -3.95 2.64
CA ILE A 98 -0.94 -4.61 2.14
C ILE A 98 -0.19 -5.29 3.29
N VAL A 99 -0.01 -4.60 4.40
CA VAL A 99 0.64 -5.16 5.59
C VAL A 99 -0.12 -6.37 6.11
N GLU A 100 -1.44 -6.28 6.18
CA GLU A 100 -2.29 -7.38 6.61
C GLU A 100 -2.21 -8.58 5.66
N LEU A 101 -2.22 -8.33 4.35
CA LEU A 101 -2.07 -9.39 3.35
C LEU A 101 -0.74 -10.12 3.52
N ALA A 102 0.36 -9.40 3.72
CA ALA A 102 1.66 -10.00 3.95
C ALA A 102 1.68 -10.86 5.20
N ASN A 103 1.06 -10.39 6.27
CA ASN A 103 1.00 -11.15 7.53
C ASN A 103 0.20 -12.45 7.41
N ARG A 104 -0.82 -12.46 6.55
CA ARG A 104 -1.68 -13.64 6.36
C ARG A 104 -1.09 -14.67 5.40
N THR A 105 -0.35 -14.22 4.40
CA THR A 105 0.07 -15.08 3.27
C THR A 105 1.51 -15.54 3.35
N SER A 106 2.36 -14.84 4.09
CA SER A 106 3.78 -15.17 4.17
C SER A 106 4.06 -16.18 5.27
N THR A 107 4.85 -17.20 4.95
CA THR A 107 5.39 -18.15 5.92
C THR A 107 6.71 -17.65 6.52
N VAL A 108 7.30 -16.62 5.95
CA VAL A 108 8.55 -16.02 6.39
C VAL A 108 8.24 -14.68 7.07
N LYS A 109 8.69 -14.51 8.30
CA LYS A 109 8.57 -13.25 9.00
C LYS A 109 9.78 -12.39 8.71
N VAL A 110 9.54 -11.19 8.21
CA VAL A 110 10.59 -10.22 7.92
C VAL A 110 10.40 -9.02 8.83
N GLU A 111 11.41 -8.72 9.63
CA GLU A 111 11.44 -7.51 10.45
C GLU A 111 12.44 -6.54 9.86
N VAL A 112 11.99 -5.33 9.59
CA VAL A 112 12.85 -4.26 9.09
C VAL A 112 13.22 -3.37 10.27
N HIS A 113 14.46 -3.48 10.69
CA HIS A 113 15.00 -2.66 11.78
C HIS A 113 15.59 -1.39 11.19
N GLY A 114 14.89 -0.28 11.33
CA GLY A 114 15.38 1.01 10.94
C GLY A 114 16.20 1.65 12.07
N ARG A 115 17.31 2.25 11.73
CA ARG A 115 18.12 3.03 12.67
C ARG A 115 18.28 4.45 12.18
#